data_187a9f0bc9ae3407de5c9e50a6d1d263
#
_entry.id   187a9f0bc9ae3407de5c9e50a6d1d263
#
_cell.length_a   1.000
_cell.length_b   1.000
_cell.length_c   1.000
_cell.angle_alpha   90.00
_cell.angle_beta   90.00
_cell.angle_gamma   90.00
#
_symmetry.space_group_name_H-M   'P 1'
#
loop_
_entity.id
_entity.type
_entity.pdbx_description
1 polymer ?
#
loop_
_entity_poly.entity_id
_entity_poly.type
_entity_poly.pdbx_seq_one_letter_code
_entity_poly.pdbx_strand_id
1 'polypeptide(L)'
;MRYPKKLSKRADESLAARRQTAQARHGRAMLALDEQYPEIQATGRELALLYAQRARASLNPDEDTSGTEAAIREAQARRAAALAAAGVTEADLEPAYTCPRCRDRGVAEGGQMCECRQVILNQLVYEQLCDVSPARECSFENFELRYYDERLRPTMRKVVESSQRYVREFGGQSQSLLFTGAPGLGKTHLSLAIAEGVAKAGHLVMYVSAPHLMDQLELGKFQKDDAALEFREVIFGCDLLVIDDLGTELVTRYTQAEVYDLVNHRLNTGKPTIINTNLGLQEIERTYSSRVYSRLAGMYAAVQFKGRDIRLQKKQEGYR
;
A
#
# COMPACT_ATOMS: atom_id res chain seq x y z
N MET A 1 -5.96 -0.07 -9.82
CA MET A 1 -5.43 -1.05 -8.85
C MET A 1 -6.52 -1.38 -7.84
N ARG A 2 -6.80 -2.64 -7.58
CA ARG A 2 -7.84 -3.07 -6.65
C ARG A 2 -7.17 -3.67 -5.41
N TYR A 3 -7.21 -2.96 -4.30
CA TYR A 3 -6.72 -3.47 -3.02
C TYR A 3 -7.68 -4.51 -2.44
N PRO A 4 -7.19 -5.46 -1.63
CA PRO A 4 -8.05 -6.37 -0.88
C PRO A 4 -9.14 -5.61 -0.13
N LYS A 5 -10.37 -6.12 -0.13
CA LYS A 5 -11.51 -5.48 0.55
C LYS A 5 -11.22 -5.19 2.01
N LYS A 6 -10.55 -6.13 2.70
CA LYS A 6 -10.13 -5.97 4.10
C LYS A 6 -9.21 -4.78 4.31
N LEU A 7 -8.21 -4.57 3.44
CA LEU A 7 -7.29 -3.42 3.52
C LEU A 7 -8.02 -2.13 3.18
N SER A 8 -8.85 -2.13 2.13
CA SER A 8 -9.68 -0.97 1.77
C SER A 8 -10.57 -0.54 2.92
N LYS A 9 -11.24 -1.48 3.59
CA LYS A 9 -12.09 -1.22 4.76
C LYS A 9 -11.29 -0.61 5.92
N ARG A 10 -10.13 -1.19 6.27
CA ARG A 10 -9.24 -0.64 7.31
C ARG A 10 -8.76 0.78 6.99
N ALA A 11 -8.48 1.08 5.73
CA ALA A 11 -8.10 2.42 5.31
C ALA A 11 -9.27 3.41 5.47
N ASP A 12 -10.48 3.01 5.10
CA ASP A 12 -11.69 3.83 5.25
C ASP A 12 -12.03 4.08 6.72
N GLU A 13 -11.88 3.08 7.59
CA GLU A 13 -12.02 3.19 9.04
C GLU A 13 -10.99 4.17 9.64
N SER A 14 -9.72 4.10 9.20
CA SER A 14 -8.67 5.03 9.64
C SER A 14 -8.98 6.48 9.25
N LEU A 15 -9.44 6.71 8.02
CA LEU A 15 -9.83 8.03 7.54
C LEU A 15 -11.06 8.55 8.28
N ALA A 16 -12.06 7.70 8.54
CA ALA A 16 -13.23 8.06 9.32
C ALA A 16 -12.86 8.48 10.74
N ALA A 17 -11.97 7.75 11.40
CA ALA A 17 -11.47 8.09 12.73
C ALA A 17 -10.74 9.44 12.76
N ARG A 18 -9.87 9.73 11.76
CA ARG A 18 -9.21 11.03 11.61
C ARG A 18 -10.21 12.16 11.49
N ARG A 19 -11.20 12.00 10.61
CA ARG A 19 -12.25 12.99 10.37
C ARG A 19 -13.08 13.24 11.64
N GLN A 20 -13.49 12.19 12.32
CA GLN A 20 -14.23 12.30 13.59
C GLN A 20 -13.42 13.02 14.66
N THR A 21 -12.12 12.73 14.76
CA THR A 21 -11.21 13.41 15.71
C THR A 21 -11.08 14.89 15.39
N ALA A 22 -10.93 15.26 14.11
CA ALA A 22 -10.86 16.65 13.67
C ALA A 22 -12.16 17.41 13.98
N GLN A 23 -13.32 16.81 13.69
CA GLN A 23 -14.62 17.38 13.98
C GLN A 23 -14.88 17.54 15.49
N ALA A 24 -14.50 16.53 16.30
CA ALA A 24 -14.66 16.61 17.75
C ALA A 24 -13.74 17.67 18.39
N ARG A 25 -12.51 17.83 17.89
CA ARG A 25 -11.60 18.92 18.34
C ARG A 25 -12.19 20.27 17.96
N HIS A 26 -12.64 20.40 16.73
CA HIS A 26 -13.27 21.64 16.24
C HIS A 26 -14.51 22.01 17.04
N GLY A 27 -15.44 21.06 17.28
CA GLY A 27 -16.65 21.31 18.07
C GLY A 27 -16.33 21.81 19.50
N ARG A 28 -15.32 21.24 20.15
CA ARG A 28 -14.88 21.74 21.48
C ARG A 28 -14.27 23.14 21.42
N ALA A 29 -13.45 23.43 20.39
CA ALA A 29 -12.87 24.74 20.21
C ALA A 29 -13.94 25.81 19.92
N MET A 30 -14.93 25.46 19.10
CA MET A 30 -16.07 26.35 18.81
C MET A 30 -16.93 26.64 20.03
N LEU A 31 -17.21 25.64 20.86
CA LEU A 31 -17.95 25.85 22.13
C LEU A 31 -17.19 26.82 23.06
N ALA A 32 -15.88 26.65 23.24
CA ALA A 32 -15.07 27.53 24.05
C ALA A 32 -15.01 28.97 23.45
N LEU A 33 -14.93 29.07 22.12
CA LEU A 33 -14.94 30.36 21.43
C LEU A 33 -16.28 31.08 21.57
N ASP A 34 -17.39 30.35 21.45
CA ASP A 34 -18.75 30.88 21.59
C ASP A 34 -19.03 31.38 23.02
N GLU A 35 -18.50 30.70 24.05
CA GLU A 35 -18.60 31.14 25.44
C GLU A 35 -17.83 32.43 25.67
N GLN A 36 -16.65 32.59 25.06
CA GLN A 36 -15.79 33.74 25.25
C GLN A 36 -16.13 34.93 24.35
N TYR A 37 -16.59 34.64 23.10
CA TYR A 37 -16.87 35.63 22.05
C TYR A 37 -18.21 35.33 21.34
N PRO A 38 -19.37 35.49 22.03
CA PRO A 38 -20.68 35.12 21.50
C PRO A 38 -21.07 35.90 20.22
N GLU A 39 -20.46 37.06 19.99
CA GLU A 39 -20.69 37.86 18.78
C GLU A 39 -20.24 37.16 17.49
N ILE A 40 -19.24 36.29 17.54
CA ILE A 40 -18.73 35.55 16.37
C ILE A 40 -19.85 34.64 15.86
N GLN A 41 -20.52 33.90 16.74
CA GLN A 41 -21.62 33.04 16.39
C GLN A 41 -22.87 33.83 15.96
N ALA A 42 -23.21 34.91 16.69
CA ALA A 42 -24.35 35.75 16.39
C ALA A 42 -24.26 36.38 14.99
N THR A 43 -23.11 36.98 14.68
CA THR A 43 -22.86 37.58 13.34
C THR A 43 -22.81 36.54 12.24
N GLY A 44 -22.29 35.32 12.51
CA GLY A 44 -22.31 34.18 11.58
C GLY A 44 -23.74 33.74 11.21
N ARG A 45 -24.63 33.61 12.20
CA ARG A 45 -26.05 33.31 11.96
C ARG A 45 -26.77 34.41 11.20
N GLU A 46 -26.52 35.65 11.55
CA GLU A 46 -27.08 36.79 10.86
C GLU A 46 -26.68 36.83 9.39
N LEU A 47 -25.39 36.66 9.09
CA LEU A 47 -24.88 36.56 7.73
C LEU A 47 -25.52 35.41 6.93
N ALA A 48 -25.70 34.25 7.54
CA ALA A 48 -26.34 33.11 6.90
C ALA A 48 -27.78 33.42 6.50
N LEU A 49 -28.54 34.11 7.37
CA LEU A 49 -29.90 34.58 7.06
C LEU A 49 -29.93 35.62 5.95
N LEU A 50 -29.06 36.62 6.01
CA LEU A 50 -28.95 37.65 4.99
C LEU A 50 -28.56 37.12 3.62
N TYR A 51 -27.62 36.12 3.55
CA TYR A 51 -27.30 35.45 2.30
C TYR A 51 -28.47 34.65 1.75
N ALA A 52 -29.25 33.98 2.64
CA ALA A 52 -30.43 33.24 2.22
C ALA A 52 -31.53 34.21 1.68
N GLN A 53 -31.70 35.38 2.31
CA GLN A 53 -32.61 36.41 1.82
C GLN A 53 -32.18 36.95 0.45
N ARG A 54 -30.90 37.29 0.28
CA ARG A 54 -30.34 37.72 -1.00
C ARG A 54 -30.53 36.67 -2.10
N ALA A 55 -30.26 35.37 -1.78
CA ALA A 55 -30.46 34.29 -2.74
C ALA A 55 -31.93 34.13 -3.16
N ARG A 56 -32.88 34.34 -2.26
CA ARG A 56 -34.33 34.35 -2.60
C ARG A 56 -34.69 35.52 -3.46
N ALA A 57 -34.25 36.74 -3.10
CA ALA A 57 -34.52 37.97 -3.85
C ALA A 57 -33.95 37.87 -5.28
N SER A 58 -32.79 37.24 -5.48
CA SER A 58 -32.20 37.05 -6.82
C SER A 58 -33.04 36.16 -7.76
N LEU A 59 -34.06 35.47 -7.26
CA LEU A 59 -35.03 34.73 -8.09
C LEU A 59 -36.13 35.66 -8.66
N ASN A 60 -36.29 36.86 -8.11
CA ASN A 60 -37.25 37.87 -8.56
C ASN A 60 -36.51 39.10 -9.14
N PRO A 61 -36.48 39.30 -10.48
CA PRO A 61 -35.70 40.36 -11.10
C PRO A 61 -36.09 41.79 -10.66
N ASP A 62 -37.28 41.99 -10.14
CA ASP A 62 -37.82 43.32 -9.73
C ASP A 62 -37.62 43.60 -8.23
N GLU A 63 -36.98 42.71 -7.47
CA GLU A 63 -36.80 42.87 -6.03
C GLU A 63 -35.51 43.67 -5.73
N ASP A 64 -35.65 44.81 -5.03
CA ASP A 64 -34.51 45.64 -4.62
C ASP A 64 -33.70 44.92 -3.51
N THR A 65 -32.47 44.54 -3.81
CA THR A 65 -31.54 43.89 -2.89
C THR A 65 -30.59 44.85 -2.20
N SER A 66 -30.63 46.15 -2.49
CA SER A 66 -29.68 47.14 -1.99
C SER A 66 -29.63 47.24 -0.47
N GLY A 67 -30.76 47.12 0.20
CA GLY A 67 -30.86 47.07 1.67
C GLY A 67 -30.24 45.82 2.26
N THR A 68 -30.46 44.68 1.63
CA THR A 68 -29.87 43.40 2.06
C THR A 68 -28.34 43.39 1.89
N GLU A 69 -27.83 43.96 0.80
CA GLU A 69 -26.39 44.12 0.58
C GLU A 69 -25.71 45.05 1.58
N ALA A 70 -26.37 46.15 1.96
CA ALA A 70 -25.87 47.02 3.01
C ALA A 70 -25.78 46.32 4.36
N ALA A 71 -26.83 45.57 4.74
CA ALA A 71 -26.87 44.77 5.96
C ALA A 71 -25.78 43.66 5.97
N ILE A 72 -25.52 43.03 4.83
CA ILE A 72 -24.43 42.04 4.68
C ILE A 72 -23.07 42.68 4.97
N ARG A 73 -22.78 43.86 4.37
CA ARG A 73 -21.51 44.55 4.61
C ARG A 73 -21.32 44.97 6.07
N GLU A 74 -22.36 45.41 6.73
CA GLU A 74 -22.32 45.79 8.14
C GLU A 74 -22.09 44.56 9.04
N ALA A 75 -22.82 43.47 8.80
CA ALA A 75 -22.63 42.21 9.55
C ALA A 75 -21.23 41.61 9.33
N GLN A 76 -20.68 41.71 8.10
CA GLN A 76 -19.29 41.29 7.79
C GLN A 76 -18.28 42.14 8.57
N ALA A 77 -18.45 43.46 8.67
CA ALA A 77 -17.56 44.34 9.42
C ALA A 77 -17.59 44.01 10.91
N ARG A 78 -18.78 43.78 11.51
CA ARG A 78 -18.91 43.36 12.92
C ARG A 78 -18.26 41.98 13.16
N ARG A 79 -18.45 41.05 12.25
CA ARG A 79 -17.84 39.73 12.34
C ARG A 79 -16.30 39.79 12.28
N ALA A 80 -15.76 40.59 11.34
CA ALA A 80 -14.31 40.80 11.23
C ALA A 80 -13.70 41.41 12.51
N ALA A 81 -14.39 42.37 13.12
CA ALA A 81 -13.98 42.97 14.38
C ALA A 81 -14.00 41.96 15.55
N ALA A 82 -15.04 41.12 15.63
CA ALA A 82 -15.14 40.08 16.64
C ALA A 82 -14.06 39.01 16.50
N LEU A 83 -13.76 38.59 15.26
CA LEU A 83 -12.67 37.63 14.97
C LEU A 83 -11.29 38.23 15.33
N ALA A 84 -11.05 39.49 14.98
CA ALA A 84 -9.80 40.17 15.35
C ALA A 84 -9.63 40.32 16.87
N ALA A 85 -10.72 40.62 17.58
CA ALA A 85 -10.71 40.69 19.05
C ALA A 85 -10.40 39.32 19.71
N ALA A 86 -10.87 38.22 19.09
CA ALA A 86 -10.59 36.86 19.53
C ALA A 86 -9.20 36.37 19.09
N GLY A 87 -8.50 37.06 18.20
CA GLY A 87 -7.23 36.64 17.63
C GLY A 87 -7.33 35.40 16.72
N VAL A 88 -8.51 35.13 16.13
CA VAL A 88 -8.80 34.01 15.23
C VAL A 88 -9.16 34.51 13.84
N THR A 89 -9.00 33.63 12.85
CA THR A 89 -9.37 33.90 11.45
C THR A 89 -10.57 33.04 11.03
N GLU A 90 -11.18 33.35 9.89
CA GLU A 90 -12.24 32.51 9.32
C GLU A 90 -11.76 31.07 9.06
N ALA A 91 -10.47 30.89 8.74
CA ALA A 91 -9.89 29.55 8.53
C ALA A 91 -9.85 28.72 9.84
N ASP A 92 -9.70 29.36 11.00
CA ASP A 92 -9.70 28.72 12.30
C ASP A 92 -11.11 28.23 12.73
N LEU A 93 -12.15 28.76 12.04
CA LEU A 93 -13.53 28.33 12.20
C LEU A 93 -13.90 27.10 11.38
N GLU A 94 -12.95 26.49 10.68
CA GLU A 94 -13.14 25.21 9.99
C GLU A 94 -12.39 24.07 10.71
N PRO A 95 -12.89 22.81 10.61
CA PRO A 95 -12.18 21.68 11.17
C PRO A 95 -10.80 21.49 10.53
N ALA A 96 -9.74 21.40 11.34
CA ALA A 96 -8.39 21.12 10.87
C ALA A 96 -8.25 19.63 10.53
N TYR A 97 -8.54 19.28 9.29
CA TYR A 97 -8.37 17.91 8.78
C TYR A 97 -6.89 17.56 8.55
N THR A 98 -6.50 16.30 8.77
CA THR A 98 -5.15 15.81 8.50
C THR A 98 -4.79 15.95 7.02
N CYS A 99 -5.75 15.69 6.13
CA CYS A 99 -5.61 15.93 4.70
C CYS A 99 -6.51 17.09 4.25
N PRO A 100 -5.97 18.28 3.96
CA PRO A 100 -6.77 19.41 3.52
C PRO A 100 -7.41 19.19 2.13
N ARG A 101 -6.78 18.40 1.24
CA ARG A 101 -7.27 18.16 -0.12
C ARG A 101 -8.59 17.40 -0.16
N CYS A 102 -8.77 16.37 0.66
CA CYS A 102 -9.99 15.57 0.65
C CYS A 102 -10.78 15.66 1.96
N ARG A 103 -10.31 16.43 2.94
CA ARG A 103 -10.92 16.54 4.28
C ARG A 103 -11.09 15.17 4.94
N ASP A 104 -10.03 14.34 4.87
CA ASP A 104 -9.98 12.94 5.33
C ASP A 104 -11.09 12.03 4.78
N ARG A 105 -11.59 12.31 3.56
CA ARG A 105 -12.56 11.45 2.85
C ARG A 105 -11.91 10.34 2.03
N GLY A 106 -10.61 10.47 1.74
CA GLY A 106 -9.87 9.50 0.94
C GLY A 106 -10.13 9.56 -0.57
N VAL A 107 -11.02 10.46 -1.00
CA VAL A 107 -11.37 10.70 -2.41
C VAL A 107 -11.18 12.18 -2.70
N ALA A 108 -10.40 12.50 -3.71
CA ALA A 108 -10.15 13.85 -4.18
C ALA A 108 -11.31 14.35 -5.08
N GLU A 109 -11.29 15.62 -5.44
CA GLU A 109 -12.20 16.17 -6.44
C GLU A 109 -12.04 15.41 -7.76
N GLY A 110 -13.17 15.06 -8.40
CA GLY A 110 -13.19 14.22 -9.60
C GLY A 110 -13.28 12.71 -9.32
N GLY A 111 -13.47 12.29 -8.07
CA GLY A 111 -13.71 10.87 -7.71
C GLY A 111 -12.46 9.99 -7.68
N GLN A 112 -11.28 10.55 -7.86
CA GLN A 112 -10.02 9.81 -7.81
C GLN A 112 -9.59 9.54 -6.36
N MET A 113 -8.86 8.45 -6.14
CA MET A 113 -8.29 8.13 -4.84
C MET A 113 -7.31 9.23 -4.41
N CYS A 114 -7.51 9.76 -3.19
CA CYS A 114 -6.61 10.76 -2.63
C CYS A 114 -5.30 10.14 -2.17
N GLU A 115 -4.21 10.90 -2.31
CA GLU A 115 -2.87 10.50 -1.88
C GLU A 115 -2.82 10.06 -0.40
N CYS A 116 -3.57 10.72 0.48
CA CYS A 116 -3.63 10.34 1.90
C CYS A 116 -4.18 8.92 2.11
N ARG A 117 -5.14 8.48 1.29
CA ARG A 117 -5.66 7.10 1.32
C ARG A 117 -4.64 6.12 0.77
N GLN A 118 -3.90 6.51 -0.26
CA GLN A 118 -2.82 5.72 -0.82
C GLN A 118 -1.73 5.45 0.23
N VAL A 119 -1.31 6.48 0.98
CA VAL A 119 -0.32 6.35 2.07
C VAL A 119 -0.79 5.36 3.15
N ILE A 120 -2.06 5.44 3.56
CA ILE A 120 -2.61 4.50 4.54
C ILE A 120 -2.62 3.07 3.97
N LEU A 121 -3.05 2.90 2.73
CA LEU A 121 -3.07 1.57 2.08
C LEU A 121 -1.66 0.98 1.97
N ASN A 122 -0.67 1.78 1.61
CA ASN A 122 0.74 1.36 1.56
C ASN A 122 1.24 0.88 2.92
N GLN A 123 0.92 1.62 3.98
CA GLN A 123 1.27 1.22 5.33
C GLN A 123 0.61 -0.10 5.73
N LEU A 124 -0.68 -0.28 5.40
CA LEU A 124 -1.41 -1.51 5.69
C LEU A 124 -0.89 -2.72 4.90
N VAL A 125 -0.48 -2.52 3.65
CA VAL A 125 0.19 -3.56 2.83
C VAL A 125 1.50 -3.99 3.47
N TYR A 126 2.32 -3.02 3.90
CA TYR A 126 3.57 -3.30 4.59
C TYR A 126 3.35 -4.04 5.92
N GLU A 127 2.37 -3.62 6.72
CA GLU A 127 2.01 -4.33 7.95
C GLU A 127 1.61 -5.78 7.66
N GLN A 128 0.77 -6.01 6.66
CA GLN A 128 0.36 -7.36 6.25
C GLN A 128 1.57 -8.21 5.80
N LEU A 129 2.51 -7.63 5.06
CA LEU A 129 3.74 -8.32 4.68
C LEU A 129 4.54 -8.77 5.92
N CYS A 130 4.64 -7.89 6.92
CA CYS A 130 5.32 -8.19 8.18
C CYS A 130 4.60 -9.23 9.04
N ASP A 131 3.28 -9.34 8.93
CA ASP A 131 2.48 -10.31 9.69
C ASP A 131 2.61 -11.75 9.13
N VAL A 132 2.82 -11.89 7.82
CA VAL A 132 2.88 -13.21 7.14
C VAL A 132 4.30 -13.67 6.84
N SER A 133 5.31 -12.86 7.14
CA SER A 133 6.70 -13.15 6.81
C SER A 133 7.66 -12.46 7.79
N PRO A 134 8.94 -12.91 7.89
CA PRO A 134 9.97 -12.22 8.67
C PRO A 134 10.49 -10.93 8.00
N ALA A 135 9.63 -10.17 7.28
CA ALA A 135 10.04 -9.01 6.50
C ALA A 135 10.71 -7.93 7.37
N ARG A 136 10.29 -7.77 8.63
CA ARG A 136 10.92 -6.82 9.58
C ARG A 136 12.39 -7.13 9.86
N GLU A 137 12.79 -8.40 9.74
CA GLU A 137 14.14 -8.88 9.98
C GLU A 137 14.96 -9.00 8.68
N CYS A 138 14.32 -8.79 7.54
CA CYS A 138 14.89 -9.00 6.21
C CYS A 138 14.96 -7.66 5.45
N SER A 139 15.99 -6.86 5.72
CA SER A 139 16.27 -5.61 4.99
C SER A 139 17.59 -5.71 4.22
N PHE A 140 17.85 -4.75 3.33
CA PHE A 140 19.15 -4.66 2.65
C PHE A 140 20.30 -4.38 3.62
N GLU A 141 20.03 -3.64 4.72
CA GLU A 141 20.98 -3.32 5.77
C GLU A 141 21.40 -4.56 6.56
N ASN A 142 20.45 -5.50 6.76
CA ASN A 142 20.68 -6.75 7.48
C ASN A 142 21.21 -7.88 6.58
N PHE A 143 21.39 -7.62 5.28
CA PHE A 143 21.94 -8.60 4.36
C PHE A 143 23.46 -8.67 4.46
N GLU A 144 23.95 -9.59 5.27
CA GLU A 144 25.37 -9.68 5.65
C GLU A 144 26.20 -10.47 4.63
N LEU A 145 26.99 -9.76 3.82
CA LEU A 145 27.89 -10.35 2.84
C LEU A 145 29.05 -11.15 3.46
N ARG A 146 29.37 -11.00 4.75
CA ARG A 146 30.44 -11.72 5.45
C ARG A 146 30.26 -13.23 5.46
N TYR A 147 29.01 -13.71 5.38
CA TYR A 147 28.70 -15.15 5.37
C TYR A 147 28.94 -15.82 4.02
N TYR A 148 29.20 -15.06 2.97
CA TYR A 148 29.61 -15.62 1.69
C TYR A 148 31.13 -15.73 1.61
N ASP A 149 31.61 -16.80 0.95
CA ASP A 149 33.04 -16.99 0.70
C ASP A 149 33.60 -15.79 -0.09
N GLU A 150 34.87 -15.46 0.14
CA GLU A 150 35.54 -14.27 -0.46
C GLU A 150 35.37 -14.20 -1.98
N ARG A 151 35.40 -15.36 -2.65
CA ARG A 151 35.22 -15.44 -4.12
C ARG A 151 33.80 -15.10 -4.56
N LEU A 152 32.79 -15.29 -3.70
CA LEU A 152 31.39 -15.04 -4.01
C LEU A 152 30.91 -13.66 -3.57
N ARG A 153 31.58 -13.03 -2.61
CA ARG A 153 31.20 -11.70 -2.08
C ARG A 153 31.05 -10.63 -3.15
N PRO A 154 31.98 -10.48 -4.14
CA PRO A 154 31.81 -9.46 -5.20
C PRO A 154 30.56 -9.69 -6.04
N THR A 155 30.23 -10.94 -6.36
CA THR A 155 29.02 -11.29 -7.10
C THR A 155 27.77 -10.97 -6.29
N MET A 156 27.72 -11.38 -5.01
CA MET A 156 26.57 -11.11 -4.15
C MET A 156 26.39 -9.62 -3.87
N ARG A 157 27.47 -8.85 -3.78
CA ARG A 157 27.38 -7.38 -3.68
C ARG A 157 26.68 -6.79 -4.90
N LYS A 158 27.05 -7.19 -6.11
CA LYS A 158 26.37 -6.76 -7.34
C LYS A 158 24.90 -7.16 -7.37
N VAL A 159 24.57 -8.34 -6.86
CA VAL A 159 23.18 -8.80 -6.74
C VAL A 159 22.38 -7.88 -5.79
N VAL A 160 22.93 -7.54 -4.62
CA VAL A 160 22.30 -6.61 -3.68
C VAL A 160 22.14 -5.21 -4.28
N GLU A 161 23.18 -4.66 -4.90
CA GLU A 161 23.15 -3.36 -5.57
C GLU A 161 22.11 -3.31 -6.70
N SER A 162 22.02 -4.40 -7.50
CA SER A 162 21.01 -4.54 -8.56
C SER A 162 19.60 -4.65 -7.97
N SER A 163 19.44 -5.32 -6.84
CA SER A 163 18.15 -5.43 -6.12
C SER A 163 17.72 -4.09 -5.53
N GLN A 164 18.64 -3.30 -4.98
CA GLN A 164 18.36 -1.93 -4.53
C GLN A 164 17.97 -1.02 -5.69
N ARG A 165 18.62 -1.15 -6.84
CA ARG A 165 18.25 -0.44 -8.07
C ARG A 165 16.86 -0.86 -8.54
N TYR A 166 16.56 -2.16 -8.55
CA TYR A 166 15.26 -2.71 -8.88
C TYR A 166 14.13 -2.07 -8.06
N VAL A 167 14.33 -1.88 -6.75
CA VAL A 167 13.35 -1.20 -5.88
C VAL A 167 13.17 0.28 -6.27
N ARG A 168 14.28 0.99 -6.53
CA ARG A 168 14.19 2.43 -6.90
C ARG A 168 13.51 2.66 -8.24
N GLU A 169 13.68 1.74 -9.18
CA GLU A 169 13.17 1.82 -10.55
C GLU A 169 11.88 0.99 -10.74
N PHE A 170 11.30 0.48 -9.65
CA PHE A 170 10.17 -0.43 -9.73
C PHE A 170 8.95 0.20 -10.41
N GLY A 171 8.37 -0.52 -11.37
CA GLY A 171 7.20 -0.08 -12.13
C GLY A 171 6.64 -1.19 -13.03
N GLY A 172 5.67 -0.83 -13.87
CA GLY A 172 4.94 -1.79 -14.71
C GLY A 172 5.76 -2.56 -15.75
N GLN A 173 7.05 -2.22 -15.92
CA GLN A 173 7.97 -2.94 -16.83
C GLN A 173 9.15 -3.60 -16.09
N SER A 174 9.06 -3.67 -14.76
CA SER A 174 10.08 -4.34 -13.96
C SER A 174 10.15 -5.83 -14.30
N GLN A 175 11.36 -6.36 -14.40
CA GLN A 175 11.59 -7.75 -14.76
C GLN A 175 11.22 -8.69 -13.59
N SER A 176 10.67 -9.86 -13.90
CA SER A 176 10.51 -10.92 -12.91
C SER A 176 11.87 -11.55 -12.55
N LEU A 177 12.02 -11.97 -11.29
CA LEU A 177 13.26 -12.52 -10.75
C LEU A 177 13.09 -13.98 -10.35
N LEU A 178 14.09 -14.81 -10.62
CA LEU A 178 14.15 -16.20 -10.20
C LEU A 178 15.40 -16.42 -9.34
N PHE A 179 15.22 -16.66 -8.05
CA PHE A 179 16.29 -16.95 -7.12
C PHE A 179 16.39 -18.45 -6.89
N THR A 180 17.48 -19.05 -7.32
CA THR A 180 17.76 -20.49 -7.21
C THR A 180 18.93 -20.76 -6.30
N GLY A 181 19.00 -21.95 -5.69
CA GLY A 181 20.12 -22.41 -4.87
C GLY A 181 19.70 -23.10 -3.60
N ALA A 182 20.63 -23.75 -2.90
CA ALA A 182 20.37 -24.53 -1.70
C ALA A 182 19.65 -23.72 -0.59
N PRO A 183 19.02 -24.38 0.39
CA PRO A 183 18.44 -23.69 1.55
C PRO A 183 19.48 -22.89 2.33
N GLY A 184 19.03 -21.85 3.03
CA GLY A 184 19.88 -21.05 3.93
C GLY A 184 20.85 -20.08 3.26
N LEU A 185 20.77 -19.85 1.95
CA LEU A 185 21.67 -18.97 1.20
C LEU A 185 21.20 -17.50 1.09
N GLY A 186 20.09 -17.12 1.73
CA GLY A 186 19.63 -15.73 1.74
C GLY A 186 18.63 -15.36 0.64
N LYS A 187 18.08 -16.30 -0.14
CA LYS A 187 17.07 -16.05 -1.18
C LYS A 187 15.84 -15.33 -0.61
N THR A 188 15.21 -15.93 0.40
CA THR A 188 14.05 -15.35 1.10
C THR A 188 14.37 -13.99 1.70
N HIS A 189 15.55 -13.83 2.32
CA HIS A 189 15.97 -12.54 2.87
C HIS A 189 16.00 -11.45 1.78
N LEU A 190 16.67 -11.72 0.66
CA LEU A 190 16.79 -10.73 -0.41
C LEU A 190 15.45 -10.42 -1.07
N SER A 191 14.61 -11.44 -1.31
CA SER A 191 13.27 -11.23 -1.89
C SER A 191 12.37 -10.42 -0.96
N LEU A 192 12.44 -10.62 0.36
CA LEU A 192 11.71 -9.83 1.34
C LEU A 192 12.23 -8.40 1.47
N ALA A 193 13.56 -8.19 1.40
CA ALA A 193 14.14 -6.84 1.36
C ALA A 193 13.67 -6.05 0.12
N ILE A 194 13.55 -6.71 -1.04
CA ILE A 194 12.95 -6.10 -2.24
C ILE A 194 11.46 -5.82 -2.01
N ALA A 195 10.71 -6.79 -1.49
CA ALA A 195 9.28 -6.67 -1.23
C ALA A 195 8.97 -5.51 -0.28
N GLU A 196 9.76 -5.37 0.80
CA GLU A 196 9.67 -4.26 1.75
C GLU A 196 9.88 -2.90 1.07
N GLY A 197 10.95 -2.77 0.29
CA GLY A 197 11.26 -1.53 -0.41
C GLY A 197 10.16 -1.14 -1.40
N VAL A 198 9.64 -2.10 -2.17
CA VAL A 198 8.55 -1.90 -3.13
C VAL A 198 7.23 -1.55 -2.44
N ALA A 199 6.92 -2.20 -1.29
CA ALA A 199 5.73 -1.87 -0.51
C ALA A 199 5.81 -0.45 0.09
N LYS A 200 6.98 -0.05 0.62
CA LYS A 200 7.22 1.32 1.12
C LYS A 200 7.10 2.37 0.02
N ALA A 201 7.46 2.03 -1.22
CA ALA A 201 7.28 2.91 -2.39
C ALA A 201 5.82 3.02 -2.86
N GLY A 202 4.89 2.26 -2.25
CA GLY A 202 3.46 2.43 -2.50
C GLY A 202 2.82 1.43 -3.42
N HIS A 203 3.50 0.33 -3.71
CA HIS A 203 2.98 -0.73 -4.57
C HIS A 203 2.32 -1.84 -3.76
N LEU A 204 1.31 -2.48 -4.34
CA LEU A 204 0.68 -3.65 -3.74
C LEU A 204 1.59 -4.88 -3.88
N VAL A 205 2.18 -5.30 -2.77
CA VAL A 205 3.07 -6.47 -2.70
C VAL A 205 2.36 -7.60 -1.98
N MET A 206 2.46 -8.80 -2.53
CA MET A 206 2.02 -10.03 -1.87
C MET A 206 3.19 -10.99 -1.73
N TYR A 207 3.31 -11.57 -0.53
CA TYR A 207 4.24 -12.65 -0.22
C TYR A 207 3.44 -13.90 0.14
N VAL A 208 3.83 -15.03 -0.41
CA VAL A 208 3.17 -16.31 -0.17
C VAL A 208 4.17 -17.46 -0.34
N SER A 209 4.11 -18.46 0.54
CA SER A 209 4.81 -19.72 0.29
C SER A 209 4.08 -20.54 -0.77
N ALA A 210 4.80 -21.32 -1.55
CA ALA A 210 4.20 -22.15 -2.60
C ALA A 210 3.15 -23.14 -2.07
N PRO A 211 3.33 -23.85 -0.94
CA PRO A 211 2.27 -24.69 -0.38
C PRO A 211 0.99 -23.89 -0.08
N HIS A 212 1.11 -22.77 0.65
CA HIS A 212 -0.06 -21.97 1.00
C HIS A 212 -0.77 -21.39 -0.23
N LEU A 213 -0.01 -20.97 -1.25
CA LEU A 213 -0.55 -20.52 -2.53
C LEU A 213 -1.43 -21.59 -3.18
N MET A 214 -0.93 -22.84 -3.24
CA MET A 214 -1.67 -23.95 -3.85
C MET A 214 -2.91 -24.31 -3.06
N ASP A 215 -2.85 -24.34 -1.73
CA ASP A 215 -4.00 -24.60 -0.86
C ASP A 215 -5.11 -23.57 -1.09
N GLN A 216 -4.77 -22.28 -1.16
CA GLN A 216 -5.75 -21.22 -1.39
C GLN A 216 -6.35 -21.25 -2.79
N LEU A 217 -5.55 -21.55 -3.82
CA LEU A 217 -6.05 -21.68 -5.19
C LEU A 217 -6.99 -22.88 -5.32
N GLU A 218 -6.71 -23.98 -4.63
CA GLU A 218 -7.54 -25.18 -4.57
C GLU A 218 -8.89 -24.92 -3.88
N LEU A 219 -8.87 -24.26 -2.71
CA LEU A 219 -10.08 -23.85 -1.97
C LEU A 219 -10.98 -22.97 -2.83
N GLY A 220 -10.43 -21.97 -3.51
CA GLY A 220 -11.20 -21.07 -4.37
C GLY A 220 -11.83 -21.80 -5.56
N LYS A 221 -11.14 -22.79 -6.13
CA LYS A 221 -11.61 -23.51 -7.32
C LYS A 221 -12.66 -24.55 -7.00
N PHE A 222 -12.47 -25.37 -5.98
CA PHE A 222 -13.30 -26.52 -5.70
C PHE A 222 -14.39 -26.25 -4.66
N GLN A 223 -14.14 -25.38 -3.68
CA GLN A 223 -15.09 -25.06 -2.61
C GLN A 223 -15.81 -23.72 -2.84
N LYS A 224 -15.39 -22.92 -3.83
CA LYS A 224 -15.94 -21.57 -4.12
C LYS A 224 -15.93 -20.67 -2.91
N ASP A 225 -14.89 -20.79 -2.07
CA ASP A 225 -14.71 -19.95 -0.90
C ASP A 225 -14.44 -18.51 -1.33
N ASP A 226 -15.25 -17.57 -0.83
CA ASP A 226 -15.17 -16.16 -1.24
C ASP A 226 -13.83 -15.52 -0.88
N ALA A 227 -13.23 -15.89 0.26
CA ALA A 227 -11.94 -15.37 0.68
C ALA A 227 -10.81 -15.89 -0.20
N ALA A 228 -10.87 -17.17 -0.59
CA ALA A 228 -9.92 -17.78 -1.51
C ALA A 228 -10.05 -17.23 -2.95
N LEU A 229 -11.27 -16.89 -3.38
CA LEU A 229 -11.49 -16.20 -4.67
C LEU A 229 -10.91 -14.77 -4.64
N GLU A 230 -11.12 -14.03 -3.55
CA GLU A 230 -10.50 -12.70 -3.37
C GLU A 230 -8.97 -12.81 -3.33
N PHE A 231 -8.42 -13.82 -2.63
CA PHE A 231 -6.98 -14.10 -2.62
C PHE A 231 -6.44 -14.33 -4.02
N ARG A 232 -7.13 -15.14 -4.86
CA ARG A 232 -6.76 -15.37 -6.25
C ARG A 232 -6.70 -14.06 -7.04
N GLU A 233 -7.74 -13.21 -6.95
CA GLU A 233 -7.76 -11.91 -7.62
C GLU A 233 -6.54 -11.06 -7.23
N VAL A 234 -6.18 -11.04 -5.95
CA VAL A 234 -5.04 -10.28 -5.44
C VAL A 234 -3.71 -10.83 -5.93
N ILE A 235 -3.50 -12.15 -5.87
CA ILE A 235 -2.27 -12.82 -6.33
C ILE A 235 -2.04 -12.59 -7.83
N PHE A 236 -3.07 -12.65 -8.63
CA PHE A 236 -2.97 -12.39 -10.07
C PHE A 236 -2.78 -10.91 -10.40
N GLY A 237 -3.32 -10.00 -9.58
CA GLY A 237 -3.40 -8.56 -9.85
C GLY A 237 -2.43 -7.66 -9.08
N CYS A 238 -1.76 -8.13 -8.01
CA CYS A 238 -0.82 -7.31 -7.23
C CYS A 238 0.36 -6.84 -8.09
N ASP A 239 1.01 -5.74 -7.69
CA ASP A 239 2.10 -5.15 -8.47
C ASP A 239 3.36 -6.00 -8.40
N LEU A 240 3.69 -6.53 -7.21
CA LEU A 240 4.77 -7.49 -7.02
C LEU A 240 4.24 -8.71 -6.26
N LEU A 241 4.49 -9.89 -6.80
CA LEU A 241 4.25 -11.18 -6.12
C LEU A 241 5.59 -11.81 -5.76
N VAL A 242 5.73 -12.23 -4.50
CA VAL A 242 6.85 -13.07 -4.06
C VAL A 242 6.30 -14.46 -3.73
N ILE A 243 6.76 -15.47 -4.47
CA ILE A 243 6.48 -16.89 -4.22
C ILE A 243 7.72 -17.50 -3.58
N ASP A 244 7.60 -17.91 -2.33
CA ASP A 244 8.72 -18.51 -1.60
C ASP A 244 8.63 -20.03 -1.59
N ASP A 245 9.79 -20.66 -1.63
CA ASP A 245 9.98 -22.10 -1.57
C ASP A 245 9.21 -22.89 -2.66
N LEU A 246 9.16 -22.39 -3.90
CA LEU A 246 8.57 -23.13 -5.03
C LEU A 246 9.27 -24.49 -5.18
N GLY A 247 8.48 -25.56 -5.21
CA GLY A 247 8.94 -26.95 -5.26
C GLY A 247 8.84 -27.69 -3.93
N THR A 248 8.28 -27.06 -2.88
CA THR A 248 8.01 -27.70 -1.59
C THR A 248 6.53 -28.11 -1.43
N GLU A 249 5.66 -27.64 -2.30
CA GLU A 249 4.25 -28.04 -2.35
C GLU A 249 4.10 -29.46 -2.94
N LEU A 250 2.93 -30.07 -2.71
CA LEU A 250 2.58 -31.33 -3.35
C LEU A 250 2.38 -31.12 -4.86
N VAL A 251 3.30 -31.66 -5.66
CA VAL A 251 3.27 -31.52 -7.11
C VAL A 251 2.28 -32.49 -7.74
N THR A 252 1.18 -31.96 -8.24
CA THR A 252 0.13 -32.68 -8.95
C THR A 252 -0.08 -32.06 -10.34
N ARG A 253 -0.87 -32.68 -11.20
CA ARG A 253 -1.27 -32.06 -12.47
C ARG A 253 -1.99 -30.73 -12.27
N TYR A 254 -2.73 -30.60 -11.18
CA TYR A 254 -3.41 -29.36 -10.83
C TYR A 254 -2.42 -28.25 -10.46
N THR A 255 -1.49 -28.51 -9.54
CA THR A 255 -0.49 -27.52 -9.12
C THR A 255 0.42 -27.11 -10.28
N GLN A 256 0.81 -28.03 -11.16
CA GLN A 256 1.55 -27.71 -12.39
C GLN A 256 0.78 -26.76 -13.31
N ALA A 257 -0.54 -26.98 -13.50
CA ALA A 257 -1.37 -26.12 -14.31
C ALA A 257 -1.53 -24.72 -13.67
N GLU A 258 -1.78 -24.63 -12.36
CA GLU A 258 -1.92 -23.35 -11.66
C GLU A 258 -0.62 -22.53 -11.65
N VAL A 259 0.55 -23.18 -11.45
CA VAL A 259 1.85 -22.50 -11.58
C VAL A 259 2.04 -21.94 -12.99
N TYR A 260 1.71 -22.74 -14.01
CA TYR A 260 1.79 -22.28 -15.39
C TYR A 260 0.86 -21.09 -15.65
N ASP A 261 -0.40 -21.19 -15.24
CA ASP A 261 -1.41 -20.15 -15.47
C ASP A 261 -1.02 -18.84 -14.75
N LEU A 262 -0.56 -18.92 -13.50
CA LEU A 262 -0.13 -17.77 -12.72
C LEU A 262 1.08 -17.08 -13.37
N VAL A 263 2.14 -17.84 -13.66
CA VAL A 263 3.36 -17.32 -14.29
C VAL A 263 3.03 -16.69 -15.64
N ASN A 264 2.26 -17.40 -16.47
CA ASN A 264 1.88 -16.93 -17.79
C ASN A 264 1.01 -15.66 -17.75
N HIS A 265 0.00 -15.62 -16.87
CA HIS A 265 -0.88 -14.47 -16.71
C HIS A 265 -0.07 -13.24 -16.29
N ARG A 266 0.79 -13.37 -15.26
CA ARG A 266 1.57 -12.25 -14.74
C ARG A 266 2.58 -11.73 -15.75
N LEU A 267 3.24 -12.59 -16.50
CA LEU A 267 4.12 -12.19 -17.61
C LEU A 267 3.35 -11.42 -18.70
N ASN A 268 2.18 -11.93 -19.11
CA ASN A 268 1.36 -11.30 -20.17
C ASN A 268 0.76 -9.95 -19.74
N THR A 269 0.55 -9.76 -18.45
CA THR A 269 -0.01 -8.50 -17.87
C THR A 269 1.05 -7.55 -17.36
N GLY A 270 2.34 -7.85 -17.56
CA GLY A 270 3.44 -7.01 -17.09
C GLY A 270 3.50 -6.88 -15.55
N LYS A 271 3.11 -7.95 -14.82
CA LYS A 271 3.12 -7.99 -13.36
C LYS A 271 4.34 -8.77 -12.85
N PRO A 272 5.38 -8.09 -12.32
CA PRO A 272 6.60 -8.75 -11.86
C PRO A 272 6.34 -9.79 -10.78
N THR A 273 7.11 -10.88 -10.85
CA THR A 273 7.08 -11.95 -9.83
C THR A 273 8.50 -12.29 -9.41
N ILE A 274 8.75 -12.43 -8.11
CA ILE A 274 9.96 -13.01 -7.56
C ILE A 274 9.65 -14.43 -7.12
N ILE A 275 10.41 -15.39 -7.62
CA ILE A 275 10.26 -16.80 -7.24
C ILE A 275 11.55 -17.25 -6.55
N ASN A 276 11.44 -17.74 -5.32
CA ASN A 276 12.51 -18.43 -4.61
C ASN A 276 12.29 -19.93 -4.73
N THR A 277 13.33 -20.67 -5.09
CA THR A 277 13.27 -22.12 -5.18
C THR A 277 14.62 -22.76 -4.82
N ASN A 278 14.56 -23.96 -4.29
CA ASN A 278 15.74 -24.80 -4.09
C ASN A 278 16.06 -25.66 -5.31
N LEU A 279 15.13 -25.72 -6.27
CA LEU A 279 15.30 -26.50 -7.50
C LEU A 279 16.25 -25.81 -8.48
N GLY A 280 17.07 -26.58 -9.15
CA GLY A 280 17.79 -26.13 -10.33
C GLY A 280 16.87 -26.03 -11.55
N LEU A 281 17.31 -25.32 -12.59
CA LEU A 281 16.50 -25.13 -13.81
C LEU A 281 16.03 -26.44 -14.44
N GLN A 282 16.89 -27.46 -14.48
CA GLN A 282 16.53 -28.79 -15.02
C GLN A 282 15.53 -29.53 -14.11
N GLU A 283 15.62 -29.32 -12.81
CA GLU A 283 14.66 -29.88 -11.84
C GLU A 283 13.30 -29.23 -11.97
N ILE A 284 13.25 -27.89 -12.20
CA ILE A 284 12.00 -27.18 -12.49
C ILE A 284 11.31 -27.78 -13.73
N GLU A 285 12.05 -28.10 -14.78
CA GLU A 285 11.47 -28.71 -15.98
C GLU A 285 10.85 -30.08 -15.69
N ARG A 286 11.53 -30.91 -14.91
CA ARG A 286 11.03 -32.24 -14.52
C ARG A 286 9.83 -32.17 -13.59
N THR A 287 9.84 -31.20 -12.68
CA THR A 287 8.83 -31.04 -11.64
C THR A 287 7.55 -30.42 -12.17
N TYR A 288 7.64 -29.37 -13.00
CA TYR A 288 6.47 -28.61 -13.43
C TYR A 288 6.09 -28.84 -14.91
N SER A 289 6.95 -28.61 -15.81
CA SER A 289 6.86 -28.94 -17.27
C SER A 289 7.88 -28.12 -18.06
N SER A 290 8.15 -28.51 -19.30
CA SER A 290 8.94 -27.72 -20.26
C SER A 290 8.34 -26.33 -20.52
N ARG A 291 7.00 -26.17 -20.42
CA ARG A 291 6.33 -24.88 -20.61
C ARG A 291 6.63 -23.89 -19.48
N VAL A 292 6.58 -24.32 -18.20
CA VAL A 292 6.95 -23.49 -17.05
C VAL A 292 8.43 -23.18 -17.11
N TYR A 293 9.28 -24.19 -17.35
CA TYR A 293 10.73 -24.02 -17.50
C TYR A 293 11.07 -22.95 -18.56
N SER A 294 10.50 -23.06 -19.76
CA SER A 294 10.78 -22.12 -20.86
C SER A 294 10.46 -20.68 -20.48
N ARG A 295 9.39 -20.43 -19.71
CA ARG A 295 9.04 -19.09 -19.23
C ARG A 295 10.01 -18.59 -18.16
N LEU A 296 10.30 -19.42 -17.17
CA LEU A 296 11.21 -19.04 -16.09
C LEU A 296 12.63 -18.84 -16.60
N ALA A 297 13.14 -19.71 -17.45
CA ALA A 297 14.48 -19.62 -18.01
C ALA A 297 14.64 -18.49 -19.04
N GLY A 298 13.56 -18.20 -19.81
CA GLY A 298 13.62 -17.23 -20.91
C GLY A 298 13.21 -15.81 -20.54
N MET A 299 12.37 -15.64 -19.51
CA MET A 299 11.73 -14.34 -19.21
C MET A 299 12.00 -13.81 -17.80
N TYR A 300 12.60 -14.61 -16.92
CA TYR A 300 13.01 -14.17 -15.59
C TYR A 300 14.51 -13.88 -15.55
N ALA A 301 14.90 -12.85 -14.81
CA ALA A 301 16.32 -12.66 -14.48
C ALA A 301 16.70 -13.67 -13.38
N ALA A 302 17.46 -14.69 -13.76
CA ALA A 302 17.86 -15.74 -12.85
C ALA A 302 19.11 -15.34 -12.05
N VAL A 303 19.05 -15.50 -10.72
CA VAL A 303 20.16 -15.33 -9.79
C VAL A 303 20.38 -16.64 -9.06
N GLN A 304 21.55 -17.24 -9.27
CA GLN A 304 21.95 -18.46 -8.57
C GLN A 304 22.71 -18.10 -7.29
N PHE A 305 22.13 -18.45 -6.14
CA PHE A 305 22.78 -18.33 -4.84
C PHE A 305 23.69 -19.54 -4.61
N LYS A 306 24.92 -19.26 -4.19
CA LYS A 306 25.94 -20.27 -3.89
C LYS A 306 26.59 -19.97 -2.54
N GLY A 307 27.09 -20.99 -1.86
CA GLY A 307 27.79 -20.83 -0.60
C GLY A 307 27.39 -21.91 0.43
N ARG A 308 27.66 -21.61 1.70
CA ARG A 308 27.29 -22.45 2.83
C ARG A 308 26.03 -21.88 3.48
N ASP A 309 25.25 -22.73 4.14
CA ASP A 309 24.06 -22.33 4.88
C ASP A 309 24.39 -21.25 5.93
N ILE A 310 23.84 -20.05 5.74
CA ILE A 310 24.06 -18.88 6.61
C ILE A 310 23.42 -19.08 7.97
N ARG A 311 22.29 -19.80 8.08
CA ARG A 311 21.61 -20.08 9.34
C ARG A 311 22.51 -20.92 10.25
N LEU A 312 23.20 -21.93 9.67
CA LEU A 312 24.16 -22.76 10.41
C LEU A 312 25.40 -21.97 10.84
N GLN A 313 25.90 -21.07 9.98
CA GLN A 313 27.02 -20.20 10.32
C GLN A 313 26.68 -19.26 11.49
N LYS A 314 25.53 -18.59 11.43
CA LYS A 314 25.03 -17.72 12.52
C LYS A 314 24.86 -18.49 13.84
N LYS A 315 24.33 -19.72 13.78
CA LYS A 315 24.20 -20.56 14.97
C LYS A 315 25.55 -20.89 15.59
N GLN A 316 26.57 -21.16 14.80
CA GLN A 316 27.92 -21.45 15.28
C GLN A 316 28.60 -20.21 15.91
N GLU A 317 28.32 -19.00 15.41
CA GLU A 317 28.82 -17.74 16.00
C GLU A 317 28.11 -17.41 17.33
N GLY A 318 26.82 -17.70 17.48
CA GLY A 318 26.06 -17.46 18.72
C GLY A 318 26.36 -18.44 19.86
N TYR A 319 27.10 -19.52 19.61
CA TYR A 319 27.58 -20.46 20.61
C TYR A 319 29.04 -20.17 21.07
N ARG A 320 29.65 -19.12 20.59
CA ARG A 320 30.94 -18.59 21.04
C ARG A 320 30.74 -17.37 21.91
#